data_7e833e72d2ffdd2d01b73a439f698ee3
#
_entry.id   7e833e72d2ffdd2d01b73a439f698ee3
#
_cell.length_a   1.000
_cell.length_b   1.000
_cell.length_c   1.000
_cell.angle_alpha   90.00
_cell.angle_beta   90.00
_cell.angle_gamma   90.00
#
_symmetry.space_group_name_H-M   'P 1'
#
loop_
_entity.id
_entity.type
_entity.pdbx_description
1 polymer ?
#
loop_
_entity_poly.entity_id
_entity_poly.type
_entity_poly.pdbx_seq_one_letter_code
_entity_poly.pdbx_strand_id
1 'polypeptide(L)'
;FYTQEQLKALVAYAAERGITIVPEVDLPGHAQALVAAYPELGVFGDRPEVSHDWGINPYLLNPGPKGVAFVKEVLDELMSVFPGTYIHLGGDEAIKDQWQRSPQVQAQIKKLGLKDENQLQSWLIDEFGNYLAGKGRRLIGWDEILEGGLPPSASVMSWRGEKGAVDAANQNHDVVLSPAPTLYLDSLQSDRGDEPPGRLSIQTLADVYKYEPMPAGIEGEKAKHVLGAQANAWSEYLVTPYQVQHVIFPRAAALAEITWSAKEKRDFTSFLARLDPQIQRWRRSGLEVADSAFAVGFQLQGTRGDALRANRVRVALATQAPHGTIRYTLDGKTPTARSSAFKAPLDLKPGVTIRAAAFDAAGNATAQPRSFDTSRAALLTRTSSDLVACPRGALGLRVPLTSEATDNAPVFNVNLFDTCTAYPAAPLDIAKSFTIDVARLPRHYGLAHETKALREHYNVTTHGELVITARCIAAEKDKTIKPIVVASFALPDPATAPARFSFSGALPAMAGDEDLCFQFTSPLSDPFYAVERATLREAAQ
;
A
#
# COMPACT_ATOMS: atom_id res chain seq x y z
N PHE A 1 20.37 -10.05 9.65
CA PHE A 1 20.88 -10.52 8.35
C PHE A 1 21.02 -12.04 8.35
N TYR A 2 21.08 -12.63 7.16
CA TYR A 2 21.31 -14.06 6.96
C TYR A 2 22.80 -14.32 6.68
N THR A 3 23.33 -15.45 7.15
CA THR A 3 24.65 -15.93 6.70
C THR A 3 24.54 -16.52 5.30
N GLN A 4 25.67 -16.62 4.59
CA GLN A 4 25.68 -17.28 3.26
C GLN A 4 25.20 -18.73 3.32
N GLU A 5 25.53 -19.47 4.40
CA GLU A 5 25.09 -20.84 4.62
C GLU A 5 23.57 -20.93 4.78
N GLN A 6 22.97 -19.99 5.52
CA GLN A 6 21.51 -19.89 5.66
C GLN A 6 20.84 -19.58 4.32
N LEU A 7 21.41 -18.67 3.54
CA LEU A 7 20.89 -18.35 2.19
C LEU A 7 21.01 -19.54 1.24
N LYS A 8 22.15 -20.26 1.24
CA LYS A 8 22.32 -21.49 0.44
C LYS A 8 21.33 -22.58 0.84
N ALA A 9 21.07 -22.74 2.14
CA ALA A 9 20.06 -23.68 2.63
C ALA A 9 18.65 -23.28 2.17
N LEU A 10 18.31 -21.99 2.21
CA LEU A 10 17.04 -21.48 1.71
C LEU A 10 16.89 -21.70 0.20
N VAL A 11 17.95 -21.43 -0.57
CA VAL A 11 17.97 -21.67 -2.03
C VAL A 11 17.74 -23.16 -2.34
N ALA A 12 18.42 -24.07 -1.62
CA ALA A 12 18.24 -25.51 -1.79
C ALA A 12 16.80 -25.93 -1.45
N TYR A 13 16.26 -25.45 -0.32
CA TYR A 13 14.89 -25.71 0.09
C TYR A 13 13.85 -25.24 -0.95
N ALA A 14 14.06 -24.07 -1.55
CA ALA A 14 13.21 -23.54 -2.61
C ALA A 14 13.32 -24.42 -3.89
N ALA A 15 14.54 -24.78 -4.28
CA ALA A 15 14.79 -25.58 -5.48
C ALA A 15 14.14 -26.97 -5.42
N GLU A 16 14.12 -27.64 -4.26
CA GLU A 16 13.39 -28.89 -4.04
C GLU A 16 11.88 -28.78 -4.31
N ARG A 17 11.35 -27.55 -4.31
CA ARG A 17 9.94 -27.22 -4.55
C ARG A 17 9.69 -26.58 -5.91
N GLY A 18 10.70 -26.61 -6.79
CA GLY A 18 10.62 -26.01 -8.12
C GLY A 18 10.62 -24.47 -8.10
N ILE A 19 11.09 -23.86 -7.02
CA ILE A 19 11.17 -22.40 -6.87
C ILE A 19 12.61 -21.94 -7.05
N THR A 20 12.83 -20.98 -7.95
CA THR A 20 14.13 -20.30 -8.10
C THR A 20 14.08 -18.96 -7.35
N ILE A 21 15.03 -18.77 -6.44
CA ILE A 21 15.21 -17.46 -5.79
C ILE A 21 16.06 -16.58 -6.70
N VAL A 22 15.54 -15.42 -7.06
CA VAL A 22 16.26 -14.37 -7.79
C VAL A 22 16.65 -13.29 -6.79
N PRO A 23 17.95 -13.07 -6.52
CA PRO A 23 18.36 -12.01 -5.61
C PRO A 23 18.27 -10.66 -6.32
N GLU A 24 17.99 -9.60 -5.52
CA GLU A 24 18.03 -8.22 -5.99
C GLU A 24 19.07 -7.41 -5.23
N VAL A 25 19.84 -6.62 -6.00
CA VAL A 25 20.72 -5.55 -5.50
C VAL A 25 20.34 -4.29 -6.27
N ASP A 26 19.53 -3.46 -5.65
CA ASP A 26 18.98 -2.30 -6.32
C ASP A 26 20.00 -1.17 -6.45
N LEU A 27 20.26 -0.76 -7.70
CA LEU A 27 21.25 0.26 -8.10
C LEU A 27 20.82 0.95 -9.41
N PRO A 28 21.18 2.24 -9.62
CA PRO A 28 22.01 3.09 -8.77
C PRO A 28 21.23 3.83 -7.69
N GLY A 29 19.89 3.78 -7.72
CA GLY A 29 18.97 4.28 -6.68
C GLY A 29 19.01 3.42 -5.43
N HIS A 30 18.16 3.75 -4.46
CA HIS A 30 17.98 3.03 -3.19
C HIS A 30 19.30 2.69 -2.43
N ALA A 31 20.38 3.46 -2.72
CA ALA A 31 21.73 3.19 -2.26
C ALA A 31 22.08 3.84 -0.92
N GLN A 32 21.13 4.45 -0.17
CA GLN A 32 21.47 5.18 1.06
C GLN A 32 22.10 4.27 2.13
N ALA A 33 21.60 3.05 2.30
CA ALA A 33 22.18 2.09 3.25
C ALA A 33 23.60 1.67 2.83
N LEU A 34 23.84 1.51 1.54
CA LEU A 34 25.18 1.25 0.99
C LEU A 34 26.13 2.41 1.27
N VAL A 35 25.70 3.65 1.00
CA VAL A 35 26.50 4.86 1.24
C VAL A 35 26.72 5.11 2.73
N ALA A 36 25.75 4.79 3.58
CA ALA A 36 25.92 4.85 5.05
C ALA A 36 27.02 3.89 5.54
N ALA A 37 27.09 2.68 4.95
CA ALA A 37 28.10 1.69 5.28
C ALA A 37 29.48 2.04 4.64
N TYR A 38 29.48 2.46 3.37
CA TYR A 38 30.65 2.74 2.54
C TYR A 38 30.54 4.13 1.89
N PRO A 39 30.83 5.22 2.64
CA PRO A 39 30.70 6.59 2.12
C PRO A 39 31.44 6.86 0.82
N GLU A 40 32.57 6.17 0.62
CA GLU A 40 33.39 6.28 -0.59
C GLU A 40 32.75 5.69 -1.84
N LEU A 41 31.62 4.98 -1.72
CA LEU A 41 30.80 4.51 -2.83
C LEU A 41 29.67 5.49 -3.16
N GLY A 42 29.45 6.49 -2.31
CA GLY A 42 28.54 7.61 -2.58
C GLY A 42 29.18 8.67 -3.47
N VAL A 43 28.34 9.57 -4.00
CA VAL A 43 28.76 10.60 -4.97
C VAL A 43 29.67 11.65 -4.35
N PHE A 44 29.41 12.03 -3.08
CA PHE A 44 30.14 13.12 -2.39
C PHE A 44 31.03 12.62 -1.24
N GLY A 45 30.98 11.35 -0.90
CA GLY A 45 31.77 10.77 0.18
C GLY A 45 31.27 11.14 1.58
N ASP A 46 30.11 11.76 1.68
CA ASP A 46 29.43 12.00 2.95
C ASP A 46 28.76 10.72 3.47
N ARG A 47 28.61 10.61 4.78
CA ARG A 47 28.02 9.46 5.44
C ARG A 47 26.63 9.81 5.96
N PRO A 48 25.55 9.46 5.22
CA PRO A 48 24.20 9.60 5.76
C PRO A 48 23.93 8.58 6.88
N GLU A 49 22.90 8.81 7.65
CA GLU A 49 22.30 7.76 8.47
C GLU A 49 21.51 6.78 7.60
N VAL A 50 21.33 5.54 8.09
CA VAL A 50 20.41 4.60 7.47
C VAL A 50 18.99 5.15 7.62
N SER A 51 18.29 5.35 6.52
CA SER A 51 16.93 5.89 6.56
C SER A 51 15.96 4.91 7.20
N HIS A 52 15.08 5.44 8.03
CA HIS A 52 13.91 4.75 8.57
C HIS A 52 12.61 5.28 7.97
N ASP A 53 12.70 6.24 7.07
CA ASP A 53 11.57 6.91 6.46
C ASP A 53 11.08 6.13 5.23
N TRP A 54 9.80 6.22 4.96
CA TRP A 54 9.22 5.75 3.72
C TRP A 54 9.56 6.70 2.58
N GLY A 55 9.75 6.15 1.38
CA GLY A 55 9.92 6.94 0.15
C GLY A 55 11.30 6.78 -0.46
N ILE A 56 11.55 7.60 -1.48
CA ILE A 56 12.76 7.54 -2.30
C ILE A 56 13.86 8.38 -1.65
N ASN A 57 14.98 7.75 -1.33
CA ASN A 57 16.13 8.43 -0.76
C ASN A 57 17.07 8.96 -1.86
N PRO A 58 17.69 10.16 -1.70
CA PRO A 58 18.43 10.82 -2.77
C PRO A 58 19.85 10.28 -3.00
N TYR A 59 20.32 9.33 -2.21
CA TYR A 59 21.68 8.82 -2.31
C TYR A 59 21.82 7.80 -3.43
N LEU A 60 22.74 8.08 -4.36
CA LEU A 60 23.06 7.23 -5.49
C LEU A 60 24.44 6.60 -5.33
N LEU A 61 24.61 5.44 -5.97
CA LEU A 61 25.93 4.86 -6.22
C LEU A 61 26.78 5.84 -7.04
N ASN A 62 28.05 6.01 -6.67
CA ASN A 62 29.04 6.68 -7.49
C ASN A 62 29.38 5.81 -8.71
N PRO A 63 29.15 6.29 -9.96
CA PRO A 63 29.34 5.50 -11.17
C PRO A 63 30.82 5.34 -11.56
N GLY A 64 31.75 5.83 -10.75
CA GLY A 64 33.19 5.74 -11.00
C GLY A 64 33.74 4.31 -10.90
N PRO A 65 35.02 4.12 -11.31
CA PRO A 65 35.64 2.78 -11.39
C PRO A 65 35.57 1.99 -10.06
N LYS A 66 35.69 2.69 -8.92
CA LYS A 66 35.62 2.05 -7.59
C LYS A 66 34.24 1.47 -7.30
N GLY A 67 33.17 2.25 -7.58
CA GLY A 67 31.80 1.77 -7.42
C GLY A 67 31.49 0.58 -8.32
N VAL A 68 31.90 0.68 -9.60
CA VAL A 68 31.72 -0.42 -10.57
C VAL A 68 32.45 -1.69 -10.13
N ALA A 69 33.70 -1.58 -9.67
CA ALA A 69 34.48 -2.72 -9.20
C ALA A 69 33.84 -3.38 -7.98
N PHE A 70 33.44 -2.59 -6.99
CA PHE A 70 32.78 -3.08 -5.78
C PHE A 70 31.48 -3.85 -6.10
N VAL A 71 30.63 -3.31 -6.97
CA VAL A 71 29.40 -4.01 -7.37
C VAL A 71 29.71 -5.32 -8.08
N LYS A 72 30.74 -5.39 -8.94
CA LYS A 72 31.15 -6.64 -9.58
C LYS A 72 31.60 -7.70 -8.56
N GLU A 73 32.30 -7.31 -7.50
CA GLU A 73 32.66 -8.21 -6.38
C GLU A 73 31.41 -8.72 -5.63
N VAL A 74 30.43 -7.83 -5.35
CA VAL A 74 29.15 -8.21 -4.76
C VAL A 74 28.40 -9.21 -5.66
N LEU A 75 28.36 -8.97 -6.97
CA LEU A 75 27.73 -9.88 -7.92
C LEU A 75 28.40 -11.26 -7.95
N ASP A 76 29.75 -11.34 -7.87
CA ASP A 76 30.47 -12.61 -7.79
C ASP A 76 30.09 -13.39 -6.50
N GLU A 77 29.98 -12.71 -5.38
CA GLU A 77 29.54 -13.32 -4.12
C GLU A 77 28.09 -13.82 -4.21
N LEU A 78 27.17 -13.01 -4.72
CA LEU A 78 25.78 -13.42 -4.93
C LEU A 78 25.65 -14.63 -5.84
N MET A 79 26.38 -14.68 -6.93
CA MET A 79 26.38 -15.82 -7.85
C MET A 79 26.88 -17.12 -7.19
N SER A 80 27.70 -17.03 -6.14
CA SER A 80 28.14 -18.19 -5.35
C SER A 80 27.04 -18.77 -4.45
N VAL A 81 26.05 -17.94 -4.11
CA VAL A 81 24.92 -18.28 -3.24
C VAL A 81 23.68 -18.64 -4.05
N PHE A 82 23.38 -17.88 -5.10
CA PHE A 82 22.18 -17.98 -5.92
C PHE A 82 22.52 -18.53 -7.32
N PRO A 83 22.26 -19.83 -7.59
CA PRO A 83 22.64 -20.46 -8.85
C PRO A 83 21.69 -20.15 -10.02
N GLY A 84 20.58 -19.42 -9.79
CA GLY A 84 19.59 -19.08 -10.79
C GLY A 84 20.14 -18.24 -11.93
N THR A 85 19.47 -18.25 -13.08
CA THR A 85 19.91 -17.51 -14.28
C THR A 85 19.88 -16.01 -14.08
N TYR A 86 18.89 -15.49 -13.36
CA TYR A 86 18.65 -14.06 -13.22
C TYR A 86 19.25 -13.49 -11.94
N ILE A 87 19.80 -12.27 -12.07
CA ILE A 87 20.13 -11.36 -10.96
C ILE A 87 19.39 -10.06 -11.23
N HIS A 88 18.59 -9.61 -10.25
CA HIS A 88 17.88 -8.34 -10.36
C HIS A 88 18.75 -7.20 -9.86
N LEU A 89 18.86 -6.13 -10.64
CA LEU A 89 19.69 -4.96 -10.31
C LEU A 89 18.87 -3.70 -10.00
N GLY A 90 17.55 -3.84 -9.80
CA GLY A 90 16.68 -2.69 -9.54
C GLY A 90 16.61 -1.76 -10.75
N GLY A 91 17.12 -0.55 -10.58
CA GLY A 91 17.19 0.49 -11.62
C GLY A 91 16.10 1.54 -11.50
N ASP A 92 15.14 1.33 -10.60
CA ASP A 92 14.02 2.22 -10.36
C ASP A 92 14.41 3.45 -9.54
N GLU A 93 13.60 4.47 -9.65
CA GLU A 93 13.54 5.65 -8.77
C GLU A 93 14.90 6.33 -8.49
N ALA A 94 15.87 6.17 -9.38
CA ALA A 94 17.19 6.77 -9.22
C ALA A 94 17.15 8.28 -9.46
N ILE A 95 17.19 9.07 -8.38
CA ILE A 95 17.15 10.53 -8.38
C ILE A 95 18.49 11.09 -8.84
N LYS A 96 18.52 11.78 -9.98
CA LYS A 96 19.75 12.21 -10.63
C LYS A 96 20.41 13.45 -10.02
N ASP A 97 19.80 14.10 -9.02
CA ASP A 97 20.25 15.37 -8.43
C ASP A 97 21.73 15.34 -7.97
N GLN A 98 22.17 14.24 -7.36
CA GLN A 98 23.56 14.10 -6.94
C GLN A 98 24.52 14.00 -8.13
N TRP A 99 24.16 13.23 -9.15
CA TRP A 99 24.96 13.10 -10.35
C TRP A 99 25.04 14.41 -11.12
N GLN A 100 23.93 15.16 -11.23
CA GLN A 100 23.88 16.48 -11.89
C GLN A 100 24.80 17.49 -11.21
N ARG A 101 24.85 17.48 -9.87
CA ARG A 101 25.66 18.42 -9.09
C ARG A 101 27.14 18.04 -8.97
N SER A 102 27.51 16.82 -9.30
CA SER A 102 28.89 16.33 -9.14
C SER A 102 29.76 16.65 -10.36
N PRO A 103 30.77 17.56 -10.26
CA PRO A 103 31.68 17.82 -11.37
C PRO A 103 32.41 16.57 -11.87
N GLN A 104 32.69 15.63 -10.96
CA GLN A 104 33.35 14.36 -11.31
C GLN A 104 32.44 13.48 -12.19
N VAL A 105 31.17 13.35 -11.81
CA VAL A 105 30.19 12.57 -12.59
C VAL A 105 29.93 13.24 -13.95
N GLN A 106 29.80 14.56 -14.00
CA GLN A 106 29.63 15.31 -15.24
C GLN A 106 30.84 15.15 -16.18
N ALA A 107 32.06 15.15 -15.63
CA ALA A 107 33.28 14.87 -16.42
C ALA A 107 33.29 13.43 -16.95
N GLN A 108 32.77 12.46 -16.20
CA GLN A 108 32.64 11.07 -16.64
C GLN A 108 31.62 10.93 -17.77
N ILE A 109 30.44 11.56 -17.68
CA ILE A 109 29.42 11.61 -18.75
C ILE A 109 30.07 12.12 -20.04
N LYS A 110 30.77 13.25 -19.94
CA LYS A 110 31.48 13.83 -21.08
C LYS A 110 32.57 12.90 -21.64
N LYS A 111 33.38 12.28 -20.78
CA LYS A 111 34.45 11.34 -21.16
C LYS A 111 33.91 10.11 -21.89
N LEU A 112 32.76 9.61 -21.46
CA LEU A 112 32.08 8.45 -22.06
C LEU A 112 31.28 8.82 -23.32
N GLY A 113 31.19 10.10 -23.68
CA GLY A 113 30.40 10.58 -24.82
C GLY A 113 28.89 10.44 -24.62
N LEU A 114 28.42 10.38 -23.36
CA LEU A 114 27.02 10.23 -23.01
C LEU A 114 26.35 11.60 -23.02
N LYS A 115 25.03 11.59 -23.23
CA LYS A 115 24.22 12.81 -23.35
C LYS A 115 23.83 13.39 -22.00
N ASP A 116 23.45 12.53 -21.05
CA ASP A 116 22.86 12.89 -19.77
C ASP A 116 23.01 11.76 -18.73
N GLU A 117 22.45 11.98 -17.54
CA GLU A 117 22.46 11.04 -16.42
C GLU A 117 21.63 9.77 -16.69
N ASN A 118 20.61 9.84 -17.53
CA ASN A 118 19.84 8.65 -17.91
C ASN A 118 20.69 7.72 -18.77
N GLN A 119 21.45 8.27 -19.71
CA GLN A 119 22.44 7.46 -20.46
C GLN A 119 23.58 6.96 -19.57
N LEU A 120 23.96 7.68 -18.51
CA LEU A 120 24.92 7.18 -17.53
C LEU A 120 24.37 5.99 -16.74
N GLN A 121 23.10 6.04 -16.36
CA GLN A 121 22.44 4.88 -15.73
C GLN A 121 22.40 3.69 -16.69
N SER A 122 22.03 3.91 -17.94
CA SER A 122 22.05 2.87 -18.97
C SER A 122 23.46 2.28 -19.15
N TRP A 123 24.49 3.11 -19.17
CA TRP A 123 25.89 2.65 -19.23
C TRP A 123 26.25 1.76 -18.03
N LEU A 124 25.79 2.08 -16.79
CA LEU A 124 25.99 1.20 -15.63
C LEU A 124 25.26 -0.13 -15.79
N ILE A 125 24.01 -0.11 -16.27
CA ILE A 125 23.24 -1.32 -16.55
C ILE A 125 23.94 -2.19 -17.59
N ASP A 126 24.53 -1.58 -18.64
CA ASP A 126 25.33 -2.28 -19.65
C ASP A 126 26.59 -2.90 -19.04
N GLU A 127 27.33 -2.15 -18.19
CA GLU A 127 28.54 -2.63 -17.51
C GLU A 127 28.24 -3.89 -16.67
N PHE A 128 27.17 -3.86 -15.90
CA PHE A 128 26.80 -4.99 -15.03
C PHE A 128 26.12 -6.11 -15.82
N GLY A 129 25.29 -5.78 -16.79
CA GLY A 129 24.63 -6.76 -17.66
C GLY A 129 25.62 -7.57 -18.50
N ASN A 130 26.60 -6.91 -19.09
CA ASN A 130 27.68 -7.56 -19.86
C ASN A 130 28.58 -8.40 -18.94
N TYR A 131 28.85 -7.91 -17.71
CA TYR A 131 29.59 -8.68 -16.71
C TYR A 131 28.86 -9.97 -16.33
N LEU A 132 27.55 -9.89 -16.03
CA LEU A 132 26.71 -11.04 -15.72
C LEU A 132 26.62 -12.02 -16.92
N ALA A 133 26.44 -11.50 -18.14
CA ALA A 133 26.42 -12.32 -19.36
C ALA A 133 27.72 -13.09 -19.57
N GLY A 134 28.87 -12.45 -19.31
CA GLY A 134 30.18 -13.10 -19.33
C GLY A 134 30.37 -14.22 -18.32
N LYS A 135 29.52 -14.23 -17.24
CA LYS A 135 29.48 -15.29 -16.22
C LYS A 135 28.34 -16.29 -16.48
N GLY A 136 27.64 -16.21 -17.62
CA GLY A 136 26.50 -17.09 -17.95
C GLY A 136 25.21 -16.74 -17.19
N ARG A 137 25.08 -15.51 -16.69
CA ARG A 137 23.89 -15.01 -15.99
C ARG A 137 23.19 -13.95 -16.83
N ARG A 138 21.97 -13.60 -16.44
CA ARG A 138 21.17 -12.57 -17.11
C ARG A 138 20.75 -11.49 -16.10
N LEU A 139 20.90 -10.24 -16.50
CA LEU A 139 20.35 -9.11 -15.77
C LEU A 139 18.82 -9.05 -15.96
N ILE A 140 18.08 -8.76 -14.89
CA ILE A 140 16.73 -8.27 -14.94
C ILE A 140 16.64 -7.00 -14.10
N GLY A 141 15.80 -6.04 -14.46
CA GLY A 141 15.59 -4.79 -13.69
C GLY A 141 14.23 -4.21 -13.95
N TRP A 142 13.87 -3.22 -13.14
CA TRP A 142 12.62 -2.48 -13.27
C TRP A 142 12.57 -1.70 -14.59
N ASP A 143 11.40 -1.30 -15.05
CA ASP A 143 11.22 -0.77 -16.40
C ASP A 143 11.90 0.60 -16.65
N GLU A 144 12.44 1.28 -15.64
CA GLU A 144 13.30 2.44 -15.79
C GLU A 144 14.62 2.14 -16.52
N ILE A 145 15.08 0.90 -16.49
CA ILE A 145 16.30 0.53 -17.25
C ILE A 145 16.15 0.69 -18.76
N LEU A 146 14.91 0.83 -19.27
CA LEU A 146 14.64 1.17 -20.67
C LEU A 146 15.06 2.60 -21.04
N GLU A 147 15.22 3.48 -20.07
CA GLU A 147 15.42 4.93 -20.28
C GLU A 147 16.82 5.31 -20.80
N GLY A 148 17.40 4.67 -21.71
CA GLY A 148 18.73 4.97 -22.27
C GLY A 148 19.29 3.86 -23.13
N GLY A 149 18.56 2.76 -23.18
CA GLY A 149 18.94 1.55 -23.90
C GLY A 149 19.34 0.41 -22.98
N LEU A 150 19.31 -0.81 -23.49
CA LEU A 150 19.57 -2.03 -22.74
C LEU A 150 20.57 -2.94 -23.43
N PRO A 151 21.44 -3.68 -22.68
CA PRO A 151 22.20 -4.77 -23.26
C PRO A 151 21.24 -5.88 -23.76
N PRO A 152 21.57 -6.54 -24.89
CA PRO A 152 20.66 -7.49 -25.54
C PRO A 152 20.17 -8.64 -24.65
N SER A 153 20.93 -9.00 -23.61
CA SER A 153 20.60 -10.07 -22.68
C SER A 153 19.70 -9.64 -21.51
N ALA A 154 19.45 -8.33 -21.33
CA ALA A 154 18.64 -7.84 -20.23
C ALA A 154 17.17 -8.21 -20.37
N SER A 155 16.54 -8.47 -19.24
CA SER A 155 15.09 -8.66 -19.10
C SER A 155 14.50 -7.51 -18.31
N VAL A 156 13.22 -7.21 -18.52
CA VAL A 156 12.54 -6.06 -17.91
C VAL A 156 11.40 -6.52 -17.03
N MET A 157 11.31 -5.97 -15.82
CA MET A 157 10.15 -6.13 -14.94
C MET A 157 9.35 -4.83 -14.97
N SER A 158 8.14 -4.88 -15.55
CA SER A 158 7.31 -3.69 -15.76
C SER A 158 6.37 -3.48 -14.60
N TRP A 159 6.60 -2.41 -13.81
CA TRP A 159 5.81 -2.08 -12.62
C TRP A 159 4.99 -0.78 -12.76
N ARG A 160 5.44 0.17 -13.58
CA ARG A 160 4.73 1.45 -13.84
C ARG A 160 3.57 1.29 -14.83
N GLY A 161 2.91 0.15 -14.81
CA GLY A 161 1.87 -0.27 -15.75
C GLY A 161 2.43 -1.24 -16.80
N GLU A 162 1.77 -1.30 -17.96
CA GLU A 162 2.10 -2.28 -19.01
C GLU A 162 3.02 -1.73 -20.11
N LYS A 163 3.19 -0.39 -20.16
CA LYS A 163 3.93 0.26 -21.24
C LYS A 163 5.38 -0.23 -21.34
N GLY A 164 6.06 -0.36 -20.19
CA GLY A 164 7.43 -0.86 -20.13
C GLY A 164 7.55 -2.27 -20.72
N ALA A 165 6.60 -3.15 -20.43
CA ALA A 165 6.59 -4.50 -20.99
C ALA A 165 6.38 -4.49 -22.50
N VAL A 166 5.45 -3.66 -23.01
CA VAL A 166 5.20 -3.52 -24.45
C VAL A 166 6.44 -3.01 -25.16
N ASP A 167 7.07 -1.97 -24.63
CA ASP A 167 8.27 -1.37 -25.22
C ASP A 167 9.44 -2.38 -25.24
N ALA A 168 9.66 -3.13 -24.16
CA ALA A 168 10.73 -4.12 -24.06
C ALA A 168 10.51 -5.33 -24.97
N ALA A 169 9.32 -5.93 -24.95
CA ALA A 169 9.00 -7.09 -25.79
C ALA A 169 9.10 -6.76 -27.29
N ASN A 170 8.68 -5.56 -27.70
CA ASN A 170 8.83 -5.11 -29.08
C ASN A 170 10.29 -4.90 -29.49
N GLN A 171 11.19 -4.69 -28.54
CA GLN A 171 12.65 -4.63 -28.74
C GLN A 171 13.33 -6.01 -28.57
N ASN A 172 12.60 -7.10 -28.43
CA ASN A 172 13.05 -8.48 -28.21
C ASN A 172 13.71 -8.73 -26.84
N HIS A 173 13.35 -7.96 -25.82
CA HIS A 173 13.70 -8.25 -24.43
C HIS A 173 12.61 -9.06 -23.76
N ASP A 174 13.00 -10.03 -22.94
CA ASP A 174 12.08 -10.78 -22.12
C ASP A 174 11.50 -9.88 -21.01
N VAL A 175 10.22 -10.08 -20.67
CA VAL A 175 9.51 -9.22 -19.72
C VAL A 175 8.73 -10.04 -18.68
N VAL A 176 8.65 -9.48 -17.47
CA VAL A 176 7.78 -9.92 -16.40
C VAL A 176 6.83 -8.77 -16.04
N LEU A 177 5.53 -9.04 -15.99
CA LEU A 177 4.50 -8.05 -15.64
C LEU A 177 4.36 -7.96 -14.13
N SER A 178 4.46 -6.75 -13.58
CA SER A 178 4.29 -6.50 -12.13
C SER A 178 3.60 -5.15 -11.85
N PRO A 179 2.49 -4.83 -12.59
CA PRO A 179 1.95 -3.47 -12.59
C PRO A 179 1.34 -3.05 -11.26
N ALA A 180 1.77 -1.88 -10.77
CA ALA A 180 1.09 -1.17 -9.70
C ALA A 180 -0.22 -0.52 -10.24
N PRO A 181 -1.30 -0.45 -9.42
CA PRO A 181 -1.45 -1.05 -8.10
C PRO A 181 -1.92 -2.51 -8.10
N THR A 182 -2.27 -3.09 -9.27
CA THR A 182 -3.04 -4.35 -9.38
C THR A 182 -2.30 -5.54 -8.80
N LEU A 183 -0.99 -5.64 -9.02
CA LEU A 183 -0.16 -6.74 -8.51
C LEU A 183 0.72 -6.33 -7.31
N TYR A 184 0.43 -5.17 -6.69
CA TYR A 184 1.04 -4.73 -5.44
C TYR A 184 0.21 -5.24 -4.25
N LEU A 185 0.55 -6.42 -3.76
CA LEU A 185 -0.21 -7.10 -2.71
C LEU A 185 0.01 -6.50 -1.30
N ASP A 186 0.89 -5.53 -1.13
CA ASP A 186 0.98 -4.67 0.04
C ASP A 186 -0.15 -3.63 0.10
N SER A 187 -0.99 -3.55 -0.94
CA SER A 187 -2.29 -2.86 -0.92
C SER A 187 -3.31 -3.61 -0.06
N LEU A 188 -4.20 -2.88 0.63
CA LEU A 188 -5.27 -3.47 1.42
C LEU A 188 -6.21 -4.32 0.54
N GLN A 189 -6.81 -5.36 1.14
CA GLN A 189 -7.80 -6.18 0.46
C GLN A 189 -9.23 -5.64 0.62
N SER A 190 -9.45 -4.79 1.62
CA SER A 190 -10.74 -4.12 1.85
C SER A 190 -10.54 -2.79 2.60
N ASP A 191 -11.58 -1.98 2.65
CA ASP A 191 -11.66 -0.72 3.41
C ASP A 191 -12.02 -0.93 4.89
N ARG A 192 -12.17 -2.18 5.35
CA ARG A 192 -12.55 -2.47 6.72
C ARG A 192 -11.45 -2.13 7.73
N GLY A 193 -11.88 -1.82 8.94
CA GLY A 193 -10.99 -1.47 10.04
C GLY A 193 -10.11 -2.61 10.58
N ASP A 194 -10.37 -3.84 10.16
CA ASP A 194 -9.66 -5.05 10.59
C ASP A 194 -8.55 -5.50 9.62
N GLU A 195 -8.27 -4.74 8.56
CA GLU A 195 -7.12 -4.99 7.71
C GLU A 195 -5.80 -4.63 8.42
N PRO A 196 -4.72 -5.37 8.18
CA PRO A 196 -3.39 -5.05 8.71
C PRO A 196 -2.79 -3.77 8.09
N PRO A 197 -1.55 -3.38 8.47
CA PRO A 197 -0.84 -2.31 7.76
C PRO A 197 -0.77 -2.53 6.25
N GLY A 198 -0.74 -1.45 5.47
CA GLY A 198 -0.64 -1.52 4.01
C GLY A 198 -0.94 -0.20 3.32
N ARG A 199 -0.84 -0.18 1.99
CA ARG A 199 -1.27 0.94 1.16
C ARG A 199 -2.79 1.04 1.17
N LEU A 200 -3.35 2.24 1.24
CA LEU A 200 -4.80 2.45 1.25
C LEU A 200 -5.48 2.22 -0.11
N SER A 201 -4.71 1.96 -1.18
CA SER A 201 -5.26 1.40 -2.41
C SER A 201 -5.84 0.02 -2.14
N ILE A 202 -7.07 -0.23 -2.59
CA ILE A 202 -7.72 -1.51 -2.36
C ILE A 202 -7.55 -2.36 -3.60
N GLN A 203 -6.96 -3.54 -3.41
CA GLN A 203 -6.82 -4.56 -4.45
C GLN A 203 -7.47 -5.86 -3.97
N THR A 204 -8.67 -6.09 -4.45
CA THR A 204 -9.45 -7.27 -4.05
C THR A 204 -8.95 -8.54 -4.73
N LEU A 205 -9.38 -9.70 -4.23
CA LEU A 205 -9.17 -10.99 -4.91
C LEU A 205 -9.68 -10.96 -6.36
N ALA A 206 -10.83 -10.32 -6.59
CA ALA A 206 -11.43 -10.21 -7.91
C ALA A 206 -10.64 -9.28 -8.85
N ASP A 207 -10.00 -8.22 -8.31
CA ASP A 207 -9.19 -7.30 -9.12
C ASP A 207 -7.93 -8.01 -9.64
N VAL A 208 -7.25 -8.76 -8.77
CA VAL A 208 -6.11 -9.59 -9.20
C VAL A 208 -6.55 -10.66 -10.21
N TYR A 209 -7.68 -11.31 -9.99
CA TYR A 209 -8.18 -12.35 -10.93
C TYR A 209 -8.58 -11.79 -12.30
N LYS A 210 -9.02 -10.55 -12.38
CA LYS A 210 -9.39 -9.88 -13.64
C LYS A 210 -8.19 -9.44 -14.47
N TYR A 211 -7.02 -9.34 -13.85
CA TYR A 211 -5.82 -8.89 -14.55
C TYR A 211 -5.47 -9.87 -15.70
N GLU A 212 -5.05 -9.31 -16.85
CA GLU A 212 -4.58 -10.08 -18.00
C GLU A 212 -3.07 -9.91 -18.15
N PRO A 213 -2.27 -10.96 -17.88
CA PRO A 213 -0.82 -10.85 -17.93
C PRO A 213 -0.23 -10.89 -19.35
N MET A 214 -1.07 -10.67 -20.37
CA MET A 214 -0.67 -10.50 -21.76
C MET A 214 -1.18 -9.14 -22.26
N PRO A 215 -0.35 -8.09 -22.24
CA PRO A 215 -0.73 -6.75 -22.69
C PRO A 215 -1.17 -6.72 -24.15
N ALA A 216 -2.21 -5.95 -24.45
CA ALA A 216 -2.76 -5.84 -25.81
C ALA A 216 -1.77 -5.34 -26.88
N GLY A 217 -0.69 -4.65 -26.46
CA GLY A 217 0.36 -4.16 -27.37
C GLY A 217 1.45 -5.17 -27.72
N ILE A 218 1.33 -6.44 -27.25
CA ILE A 218 2.30 -7.50 -27.52
C ILE A 218 1.61 -8.60 -28.31
N GLU A 219 1.94 -8.73 -29.60
CA GLU A 219 1.26 -9.64 -30.51
C GLU A 219 2.23 -10.54 -31.28
N GLY A 220 1.72 -11.64 -31.83
CA GLY A 220 2.45 -12.55 -32.71
C GLY A 220 3.72 -13.10 -32.05
N GLU A 221 4.83 -13.06 -32.77
CA GLU A 221 6.13 -13.57 -32.31
C GLU A 221 6.68 -12.84 -31.07
N LYS A 222 6.19 -11.63 -30.77
CA LYS A 222 6.62 -10.87 -29.59
C LYS A 222 6.05 -11.43 -28.27
N ALA A 223 4.93 -12.15 -28.33
CA ALA A 223 4.31 -12.78 -27.18
C ALA A 223 5.22 -13.78 -26.45
N LYS A 224 6.18 -14.40 -27.17
CA LYS A 224 7.18 -15.30 -26.57
C LYS A 224 8.10 -14.64 -25.54
N HIS A 225 8.21 -13.32 -25.60
CA HIS A 225 9.04 -12.54 -24.65
C HIS A 225 8.31 -12.30 -23.32
N VAL A 226 7.01 -12.55 -23.20
CA VAL A 226 6.29 -12.46 -21.93
C VAL A 226 6.53 -13.74 -21.13
N LEU A 227 7.39 -13.64 -20.10
CA LEU A 227 7.75 -14.78 -19.25
C LEU A 227 6.65 -15.09 -18.23
N GLY A 228 5.83 -14.10 -17.89
CA GLY A 228 4.75 -14.21 -16.91
C GLY A 228 4.53 -12.94 -16.13
N ALA A 229 3.97 -13.09 -14.91
CA ALA A 229 3.73 -11.97 -14.02
C ALA A 229 4.20 -12.25 -12.60
N GLN A 230 4.51 -11.18 -11.86
CA GLN A 230 4.92 -11.16 -10.47
C GLN A 230 3.97 -10.29 -9.66
N ALA A 231 3.72 -10.69 -8.42
CA ALA A 231 3.10 -9.82 -7.42
C ALA A 231 4.13 -9.38 -6.39
N ASN A 232 4.03 -8.11 -5.97
CA ASN A 232 4.92 -7.50 -5.00
C ASN A 232 4.26 -7.45 -3.61
N ALA A 233 5.05 -7.67 -2.56
CA ALA A 233 4.67 -7.46 -1.17
C ALA A 233 5.81 -6.71 -0.48
N TRP A 234 5.81 -5.37 -0.63
CA TRP A 234 6.80 -4.48 -0.06
C TRP A 234 6.66 -4.44 1.46
N SER A 235 7.77 -4.51 2.18
CA SER A 235 7.79 -4.81 3.61
C SER A 235 8.07 -3.61 4.51
N GLU A 236 8.02 -2.37 4.01
CA GLU A 236 8.31 -1.16 4.79
C GLU A 236 7.41 -1.05 6.03
N TYR A 237 6.22 -1.62 5.98
CA TYR A 237 5.24 -1.65 7.07
C TYR A 237 4.69 -3.05 7.39
N LEU A 238 5.15 -4.09 6.68
CA LEU A 238 4.81 -5.49 6.92
C LEU A 238 5.92 -6.14 7.76
N VAL A 239 5.80 -6.05 9.07
CA VAL A 239 6.90 -6.38 10.01
C VAL A 239 6.78 -7.77 10.64
N THR A 240 5.71 -8.51 10.36
CA THR A 240 5.50 -9.85 10.90
C THR A 240 5.13 -10.86 9.79
N PRO A 241 5.43 -12.16 9.98
CA PRO A 241 4.98 -13.21 9.06
C PRO A 241 3.46 -13.24 8.85
N TYR A 242 2.67 -12.94 9.91
CA TYR A 242 1.23 -12.83 9.83
C TYR A 242 0.81 -11.77 8.80
N GLN A 243 1.36 -10.56 8.91
CA GLN A 243 1.04 -9.46 8.00
C GLN A 243 1.41 -9.79 6.56
N VAL A 244 2.61 -10.35 6.32
CA VAL A 244 3.05 -10.77 4.99
C VAL A 244 2.13 -11.85 4.40
N GLN A 245 1.78 -12.87 5.18
CA GLN A 245 0.88 -13.93 4.72
C GLN A 245 -0.52 -13.40 4.43
N HIS A 246 -1.05 -12.54 5.29
CA HIS A 246 -2.37 -11.92 5.11
C HIS A 246 -2.48 -11.16 3.79
N VAL A 247 -1.49 -10.31 3.46
CA VAL A 247 -1.53 -9.54 2.21
C VAL A 247 -1.32 -10.40 0.97
N ILE A 248 -0.60 -11.51 1.06
CA ILE A 248 -0.35 -12.41 -0.07
C ILE A 248 -1.55 -13.33 -0.33
N PHE A 249 -2.08 -13.98 0.70
CA PHE A 249 -3.13 -14.99 0.54
C PHE A 249 -4.52 -14.42 0.84
N PRO A 250 -5.54 -14.75 0.01
CA PRO A 250 -5.53 -15.73 -1.08
C PRO A 250 -5.17 -15.16 -2.47
N ARG A 251 -4.78 -13.89 -2.61
CA ARG A 251 -4.56 -13.22 -3.91
C ARG A 251 -3.48 -13.89 -4.76
N ALA A 252 -2.46 -14.47 -4.13
CA ALA A 252 -1.45 -15.26 -4.85
C ALA A 252 -2.03 -16.44 -5.64
N ALA A 253 -3.15 -17.04 -5.16
CA ALA A 253 -3.83 -18.08 -5.93
C ALA A 253 -4.52 -17.52 -7.18
N ALA A 254 -5.05 -16.31 -7.12
CA ALA A 254 -5.61 -15.65 -8.29
C ALA A 254 -4.53 -15.38 -9.32
N LEU A 255 -3.37 -14.85 -8.91
CA LEU A 255 -2.23 -14.66 -9.79
C LEU A 255 -1.77 -15.98 -10.41
N ALA A 256 -1.65 -17.04 -9.62
CA ALA A 256 -1.27 -18.37 -10.12
C ALA A 256 -2.25 -18.89 -11.20
N GLU A 257 -3.56 -18.71 -10.99
CA GLU A 257 -4.55 -19.13 -11.98
C GLU A 257 -4.46 -18.32 -13.28
N ILE A 258 -4.32 -17.01 -13.19
CA ILE A 258 -4.30 -16.17 -14.40
C ILE A 258 -3.01 -16.30 -15.22
N THR A 259 -1.92 -16.70 -14.59
CA THR A 259 -0.65 -16.96 -15.28
C THR A 259 -0.56 -18.38 -15.83
N TRP A 260 -1.32 -19.33 -15.27
CA TRP A 260 -1.31 -20.73 -15.68
C TRP A 260 -2.38 -21.07 -16.72
N SER A 261 -3.56 -20.45 -16.59
CA SER A 261 -4.74 -20.80 -17.39
C SER A 261 -4.97 -19.82 -18.53
N ALA A 262 -5.27 -20.34 -19.71
CA ALA A 262 -5.67 -19.53 -20.86
C ALA A 262 -6.93 -18.69 -20.52
N LYS A 263 -6.98 -17.46 -20.99
CA LYS A 263 -7.99 -16.45 -20.64
C LYS A 263 -9.43 -16.96 -20.81
N GLU A 264 -9.69 -17.64 -21.91
CA GLU A 264 -11.01 -18.17 -22.27
C GLU A 264 -11.46 -19.37 -21.41
N LYS A 265 -10.56 -19.93 -20.60
CA LYS A 265 -10.85 -21.01 -19.65
C LYS A 265 -11.02 -20.54 -18.21
N ARG A 266 -10.81 -19.24 -17.96
CA ARG A 266 -10.90 -18.67 -16.61
C ARG A 266 -12.37 -18.40 -16.27
N ASP A 267 -12.80 -18.89 -15.12
CA ASP A 267 -14.12 -18.65 -14.54
C ASP A 267 -14.01 -18.39 -13.06
N PHE A 268 -14.34 -17.17 -12.64
CA PHE A 268 -14.16 -16.74 -11.26
C PHE A 268 -15.02 -17.54 -10.27
N THR A 269 -16.22 -17.95 -10.66
CA THR A 269 -17.10 -18.76 -9.80
C THR A 269 -16.48 -20.14 -9.56
N SER A 270 -16.00 -20.78 -10.61
CA SER A 270 -15.26 -22.05 -10.52
C SER A 270 -13.98 -21.90 -9.72
N PHE A 271 -13.24 -20.80 -9.89
CA PHE A 271 -12.05 -20.50 -9.11
C PHE A 271 -12.38 -20.41 -7.62
N LEU A 272 -13.42 -19.67 -7.22
CA LEU A 272 -13.84 -19.56 -5.83
C LEU A 272 -14.20 -20.91 -5.20
N ALA A 273 -14.89 -21.77 -5.96
CA ALA A 273 -15.25 -23.12 -5.49
C ALA A 273 -14.03 -24.01 -5.25
N ARG A 274 -12.96 -23.85 -6.04
CA ARG A 274 -11.68 -24.57 -5.85
C ARG A 274 -10.80 -23.93 -4.77
N LEU A 275 -10.92 -22.62 -4.61
CA LEU A 275 -10.15 -21.86 -3.63
C LEU A 275 -10.56 -22.19 -2.19
N ASP A 276 -11.84 -22.40 -1.91
CA ASP A 276 -12.34 -22.69 -0.57
C ASP A 276 -11.65 -23.90 0.11
N PRO A 277 -11.60 -25.12 -0.46
CA PRO A 277 -10.85 -26.21 0.12
C PRO A 277 -9.33 -25.92 0.18
N GLN A 278 -8.79 -25.09 -0.68
CA GLN A 278 -7.38 -24.68 -0.62
C GLN A 278 -7.11 -23.78 0.57
N ILE A 279 -7.97 -22.83 0.87
CA ILE A 279 -7.90 -21.98 2.06
C ILE A 279 -7.90 -22.86 3.33
N GLN A 280 -8.77 -23.87 3.38
CA GLN A 280 -8.82 -24.79 4.50
C GLN A 280 -7.52 -25.61 4.67
N ARG A 281 -6.86 -25.98 3.55
CA ARG A 281 -5.54 -26.64 3.60
C ARG A 281 -4.47 -25.71 4.15
N TRP A 282 -4.41 -24.47 3.68
CA TRP A 282 -3.43 -23.48 4.14
C TRP A 282 -3.58 -23.20 5.63
N ARG A 283 -4.82 -22.94 6.10
CA ARG A 283 -5.08 -22.71 7.53
C ARG A 283 -4.69 -23.91 8.40
N ARG A 284 -4.92 -25.15 7.94
CA ARG A 284 -4.46 -26.36 8.66
C ARG A 284 -2.95 -26.50 8.71
N SER A 285 -2.23 -25.95 7.75
CA SER A 285 -0.76 -25.90 7.79
C SER A 285 -0.20 -24.69 8.54
N GLY A 286 -1.06 -23.89 9.18
CA GLY A 286 -0.65 -22.75 10.00
C GLY A 286 -0.42 -21.46 9.23
N LEU A 287 -0.80 -21.40 7.94
CA LEU A 287 -0.75 -20.15 7.19
C LEU A 287 -1.90 -19.22 7.57
N GLU A 288 -1.59 -17.95 7.71
CA GLU A 288 -2.60 -16.90 7.71
C GLU A 288 -3.15 -16.71 6.30
N VAL A 289 -4.46 -16.68 6.20
CA VAL A 289 -5.17 -16.41 4.94
C VAL A 289 -6.26 -15.39 5.21
N ALA A 290 -6.14 -14.23 4.59
CA ALA A 290 -7.14 -13.17 4.71
C ALA A 290 -8.53 -13.67 4.32
N ASP A 291 -9.51 -13.26 5.10
CA ASP A 291 -10.91 -13.57 4.84
C ASP A 291 -11.65 -12.42 4.11
N SER A 292 -10.93 -11.38 3.75
CA SER A 292 -11.44 -10.10 3.24
C SER A 292 -12.41 -10.26 2.07
N ALA A 293 -12.11 -11.18 1.14
CA ALA A 293 -12.96 -11.44 -0.02
C ALA A 293 -14.34 -12.00 0.34
N PHE A 294 -14.44 -12.72 1.46
CA PHE A 294 -15.64 -13.46 1.90
C PHE A 294 -16.33 -12.83 3.11
N ALA A 295 -15.67 -11.89 3.78
CA ALA A 295 -16.23 -11.21 4.95
C ALA A 295 -17.39 -10.30 4.54
N VAL A 296 -18.45 -10.28 5.35
CA VAL A 296 -19.64 -9.47 5.08
C VAL A 296 -19.34 -8.00 5.37
N GLY A 297 -19.50 -7.16 4.36
CA GLY A 297 -19.53 -5.70 4.46
C GLY A 297 -20.95 -5.19 4.67
N PHE A 298 -21.05 -4.04 5.34
CA PHE A 298 -22.31 -3.37 5.68
C PHE A 298 -22.37 -2.02 4.95
N GLN A 299 -23.38 -1.85 4.10
CA GLN A 299 -23.57 -0.64 3.32
C GLN A 299 -24.83 0.09 3.79
N LEU A 300 -24.64 1.22 4.47
CA LEU A 300 -25.73 2.11 4.83
C LEU A 300 -26.31 2.73 3.55
N GLN A 301 -27.60 2.63 3.35
CA GLN A 301 -28.31 3.29 2.25
C GLN A 301 -28.72 4.69 2.66
N GLY A 302 -28.22 5.71 1.98
CA GLY A 302 -28.31 7.11 2.37
C GLY A 302 -27.18 7.53 3.31
N THR A 303 -27.30 8.71 3.90
CA THR A 303 -26.31 9.22 4.86
C THR A 303 -26.63 8.79 6.29
N ARG A 304 -25.65 8.90 7.17
CA ARG A 304 -25.88 8.68 8.61
C ARG A 304 -26.84 9.75 9.18
N GLY A 305 -26.77 10.98 8.65
CA GLY A 305 -27.71 12.04 8.99
C GLY A 305 -29.13 11.72 8.59
N ASP A 306 -29.35 11.17 7.40
CA ASP A 306 -30.68 10.72 6.95
C ASP A 306 -31.25 9.65 7.88
N ALA A 307 -30.41 8.66 8.25
CA ALA A 307 -30.82 7.61 9.17
C ALA A 307 -31.22 8.16 10.56
N LEU A 308 -30.45 9.15 11.06
CA LEU A 308 -30.73 9.80 12.34
C LEU A 308 -32.00 10.62 12.30
N ARG A 309 -32.22 11.43 11.26
CA ARG A 309 -33.41 12.27 11.05
C ARG A 309 -34.67 11.43 10.88
N ALA A 310 -34.59 10.38 10.06
CA ALA A 310 -35.71 9.48 9.83
C ALA A 310 -35.97 8.49 10.98
N ASN A 311 -35.05 8.41 11.96
CA ASN A 311 -35.06 7.36 12.99
C ASN A 311 -35.20 5.95 12.40
N ARG A 312 -34.50 5.72 11.27
CA ARG A 312 -34.59 4.52 10.44
C ARG A 312 -33.28 4.25 9.74
N VAL A 313 -32.74 3.06 9.91
CA VAL A 313 -31.46 2.64 9.33
C VAL A 313 -31.71 1.57 8.29
N ARG A 314 -31.28 1.80 7.06
CA ARG A 314 -31.38 0.82 5.99
C ARG A 314 -30.00 0.34 5.58
N VAL A 315 -29.75 -1.00 5.74
CA VAL A 315 -28.42 -1.60 5.56
C VAL A 315 -28.49 -2.73 4.56
N ALA A 316 -27.66 -2.66 3.52
CA ALA A 316 -27.40 -3.78 2.63
C ALA A 316 -26.17 -4.56 3.13
N LEU A 317 -26.17 -5.87 2.89
CA LEU A 317 -25.08 -6.78 3.21
C LEU A 317 -24.50 -7.34 1.92
N ALA A 318 -23.18 -7.37 1.79
CA ALA A 318 -22.50 -7.91 0.62
C ALA A 318 -21.14 -8.52 1.01
N THR A 319 -20.65 -9.44 0.20
CA THR A 319 -19.25 -9.89 0.18
C THR A 319 -18.58 -9.41 -1.10
N GLN A 320 -17.27 -9.25 -1.11
CA GLN A 320 -16.52 -8.89 -2.32
C GLN A 320 -16.58 -10.03 -3.36
N ALA A 321 -16.42 -11.27 -2.90
CA ALA A 321 -16.55 -12.46 -3.73
C ALA A 321 -17.94 -13.08 -3.57
N PRO A 322 -18.68 -13.37 -4.66
CA PRO A 322 -20.03 -13.93 -4.58
C PRO A 322 -19.98 -15.44 -4.28
N HIS A 323 -19.58 -15.79 -3.06
CA HIS A 323 -19.46 -17.18 -2.62
C HIS A 323 -20.18 -17.40 -1.30
N GLY A 324 -21.06 -18.37 -1.26
CA GLY A 324 -21.86 -18.72 -0.08
C GLY A 324 -23.13 -17.89 0.08
N THR A 325 -23.85 -18.14 1.18
CA THR A 325 -25.10 -17.45 1.56
C THR A 325 -24.84 -16.56 2.77
N ILE A 326 -25.12 -15.28 2.66
CA ILE A 326 -25.03 -14.35 3.80
C ILE A 326 -26.17 -14.64 4.77
N ARG A 327 -25.78 -14.85 6.04
CA ARG A 327 -26.70 -15.05 7.17
C ARG A 327 -26.45 -14.00 8.22
N TYR A 328 -27.48 -13.60 8.94
CA TYR A 328 -27.36 -12.53 9.93
C TYR A 328 -28.24 -12.77 11.16
N THR A 329 -27.93 -12.05 12.23
CA THR A 329 -28.71 -11.89 13.46
C THR A 329 -28.87 -10.40 13.77
N LEU A 330 -29.87 -10.05 14.56
CA LEU A 330 -30.17 -8.68 15.00
C LEU A 330 -30.03 -8.49 16.51
N ASP A 331 -29.65 -9.54 17.23
CA ASP A 331 -29.46 -9.56 18.69
C ASP A 331 -27.97 -9.63 19.08
N GLY A 332 -27.06 -9.44 18.11
CA GLY A 332 -25.60 -9.48 18.31
C GLY A 332 -25.02 -10.88 18.48
N LYS A 333 -25.85 -11.95 18.48
CA LYS A 333 -25.33 -13.33 18.54
C LYS A 333 -24.60 -13.70 17.24
N THR A 334 -23.66 -14.61 17.35
CA THR A 334 -22.95 -15.16 16.18
C THR A 334 -23.95 -15.87 15.26
N PRO A 335 -24.04 -15.48 13.96
CA PRO A 335 -24.90 -16.18 13.02
C PRO A 335 -24.38 -17.60 12.76
N THR A 336 -25.31 -18.49 12.45
CA THR A 336 -25.06 -19.88 12.05
C THR A 336 -25.66 -20.13 10.68
N ALA A 337 -25.37 -21.29 10.08
CA ALA A 337 -25.97 -21.71 8.83
C ALA A 337 -27.53 -21.77 8.86
N ARG A 338 -28.12 -21.76 10.06
CA ARG A 338 -29.58 -21.75 10.27
C ARG A 338 -30.16 -20.35 10.53
N SER A 339 -29.33 -19.34 10.72
CA SER A 339 -29.76 -17.95 10.93
C SER A 339 -30.46 -17.41 9.67
N SER A 340 -31.18 -16.30 9.81
CA SER A 340 -31.89 -15.65 8.70
C SER A 340 -30.98 -15.38 7.51
N ALA A 341 -31.40 -15.78 6.31
CA ALA A 341 -30.67 -15.50 5.09
C ALA A 341 -30.95 -14.04 4.64
N PHE A 342 -29.90 -13.33 4.25
CA PHE A 342 -30.05 -12.00 3.66
C PHE A 342 -30.61 -12.10 2.24
N LYS A 343 -31.70 -11.39 1.98
CA LYS A 343 -32.37 -11.38 0.66
C LYS A 343 -32.59 -9.97 0.12
N ALA A 344 -32.67 -8.99 0.99
CA ALA A 344 -32.90 -7.60 0.65
C ALA A 344 -32.38 -6.70 1.78
N PRO A 345 -32.14 -5.39 1.52
CA PRO A 345 -31.68 -4.46 2.56
C PRO A 345 -32.55 -4.49 3.81
N LEU A 346 -31.89 -4.55 4.96
CA LEU A 346 -32.52 -4.57 6.26
C LEU A 346 -33.01 -3.18 6.61
N ASP A 347 -34.23 -3.08 7.09
CA ASP A 347 -34.90 -1.86 7.46
C ASP A 347 -35.13 -1.87 8.97
N LEU A 348 -34.38 -1.07 9.73
CA LEU A 348 -34.26 -1.20 11.18
C LEU A 348 -34.49 0.14 11.87
N LYS A 349 -34.87 0.10 13.13
CA LYS A 349 -34.75 1.24 14.04
C LYS A 349 -33.29 1.33 14.53
N PRO A 350 -32.76 2.54 14.81
CA PRO A 350 -31.45 2.68 15.46
C PRO A 350 -31.39 1.91 16.79
N GLY A 351 -30.22 1.42 17.17
CA GLY A 351 -29.99 0.67 18.40
C GLY A 351 -29.93 -0.86 18.22
N VAL A 352 -29.90 -1.34 17.00
CA VAL A 352 -29.75 -2.77 16.68
C VAL A 352 -28.31 -3.07 16.28
N THR A 353 -27.72 -4.15 16.79
CA THR A 353 -26.45 -4.68 16.33
C THR A 353 -26.70 -5.81 15.33
N ILE A 354 -26.39 -5.55 14.06
CA ILE A 354 -26.38 -6.57 13.01
C ILE A 354 -25.08 -7.36 13.13
N ARG A 355 -25.16 -8.69 13.19
CA ARG A 355 -23.99 -9.56 13.05
C ARG A 355 -24.20 -10.50 11.88
N ALA A 356 -23.21 -10.59 10.96
CA ALA A 356 -23.37 -11.33 9.72
C ALA A 356 -22.12 -12.12 9.33
N ALA A 357 -22.32 -13.24 8.64
CA ALA A 357 -21.29 -14.04 8.01
C ALA A 357 -21.84 -14.72 6.75
N ALA A 358 -20.98 -15.04 5.80
CA ALA A 358 -21.30 -15.89 4.67
C ALA A 358 -20.99 -17.36 5.00
N PHE A 359 -21.83 -18.28 4.50
CA PHE A 359 -21.74 -19.71 4.74
C PHE A 359 -21.69 -20.45 3.41
N ASP A 360 -20.78 -21.42 3.29
CA ASP A 360 -20.71 -22.34 2.16
C ASP A 360 -21.90 -23.31 2.10
N ALA A 361 -21.94 -24.17 1.08
CA ALA A 361 -22.99 -25.17 0.92
C ALA A 361 -22.97 -26.26 2.01
N ALA A 362 -21.84 -26.49 2.67
CA ALA A 362 -21.70 -27.43 3.79
C ALA A 362 -22.11 -26.81 5.14
N GLY A 363 -22.38 -25.50 5.17
CA GLY A 363 -22.77 -24.76 6.37
C GLY A 363 -21.58 -24.25 7.19
N ASN A 364 -20.37 -24.22 6.65
CA ASN A 364 -19.21 -23.63 7.29
C ASN A 364 -19.17 -22.12 6.99
N ALA A 365 -18.73 -21.32 7.96
CA ALA A 365 -18.49 -19.90 7.71
C ALA A 365 -17.26 -19.71 6.82
N THR A 366 -17.38 -18.94 5.74
CA THR A 366 -16.28 -18.65 4.80
C THR A 366 -15.34 -17.56 5.31
N ALA A 367 -15.83 -16.72 6.25
CA ALA A 367 -15.09 -15.65 6.92
C ALA A 367 -15.55 -15.52 8.37
N GLN A 368 -14.78 -14.83 9.19
CA GLN A 368 -15.19 -14.48 10.55
C GLN A 368 -16.42 -13.57 10.51
N PRO A 369 -17.38 -13.75 11.44
CA PRO A 369 -18.54 -12.88 11.52
C PRO A 369 -18.15 -11.42 11.82
N ARG A 370 -18.76 -10.49 11.10
CA ARG A 370 -18.59 -9.04 11.30
C ARG A 370 -19.85 -8.44 11.91
N SER A 371 -19.71 -7.29 12.56
CA SER A 371 -20.80 -6.59 13.22
C SER A 371 -20.92 -5.15 12.77
N PHE A 372 -22.14 -4.64 12.74
CA PHE A 372 -22.46 -3.25 12.49
C PHE A 372 -23.47 -2.76 13.53
N ASP A 373 -23.07 -1.75 14.32
CA ASP A 373 -23.93 -1.11 15.32
C ASP A 373 -24.70 0.05 14.69
N THR A 374 -26.01 0.00 14.77
CA THR A 374 -26.91 1.04 14.26
C THR A 374 -27.34 2.06 15.33
N SER A 375 -26.74 2.04 16.52
CA SER A 375 -27.08 3.02 17.57
C SER A 375 -26.79 4.45 17.10
N ARG A 376 -27.52 5.42 17.65
CA ARG A 376 -27.30 6.84 17.36
C ARG A 376 -25.85 7.25 17.63
N ALA A 377 -25.25 6.77 18.71
CA ALA A 377 -23.86 7.02 19.04
C ALA A 377 -22.90 6.46 17.97
N ALA A 378 -23.12 5.23 17.50
CA ALA A 378 -22.33 4.63 16.43
C ALA A 378 -22.51 5.36 15.09
N LEU A 379 -23.73 5.81 14.78
CA LEU A 379 -24.00 6.59 13.57
C LEU A 379 -23.31 7.97 13.60
N LEU A 380 -23.07 8.54 14.77
CA LEU A 380 -22.35 9.81 14.97
C LEU A 380 -20.83 9.64 15.12
N THR A 381 -20.31 8.42 15.08
CA THR A 381 -18.89 8.12 15.26
C THR A 381 -18.27 7.59 13.98
N ARG A 382 -17.06 8.06 13.66
CA ARG A 382 -16.18 7.52 12.61
C ARG A 382 -14.85 7.11 13.21
N THR A 383 -14.42 5.91 12.92
CA THR A 383 -13.05 5.45 13.22
C THR A 383 -12.09 5.86 12.11
N SER A 384 -10.80 5.70 12.33
CA SER A 384 -9.78 6.00 11.31
C SER A 384 -10.08 5.36 9.95
N SER A 385 -10.56 4.13 9.93
CA SER A 385 -10.93 3.42 8.70
C SER A 385 -12.23 3.90 8.05
N ASP A 386 -13.09 4.59 8.78
CA ASP A 386 -14.31 5.20 8.23
C ASP A 386 -14.09 6.61 7.65
N LEU A 387 -12.95 7.21 7.95
CA LEU A 387 -12.55 8.50 7.41
C LEU A 387 -11.95 8.32 6.01
N VAL A 388 -12.16 9.32 5.15
CA VAL A 388 -11.60 9.33 3.80
C VAL A 388 -10.46 10.34 3.70
N ALA A 389 -9.53 10.14 2.77
CA ALA A 389 -8.53 11.14 2.47
C ALA A 389 -9.19 12.42 1.94
N CYS A 390 -8.66 13.60 2.30
CA CYS A 390 -9.09 14.85 1.68
C CYS A 390 -8.78 14.82 0.17
N PRO A 391 -9.53 15.57 -0.67
CA PRO A 391 -9.44 15.46 -2.15
C PRO A 391 -8.04 15.65 -2.72
N ARG A 392 -7.17 16.30 -2.00
CA ARG A 392 -5.79 16.54 -2.38
C ARG A 392 -4.81 15.48 -1.90
N GLY A 393 -5.28 14.47 -1.16
CA GLY A 393 -4.45 13.36 -0.71
C GLY A 393 -4.05 12.45 -1.86
N ALA A 394 -2.75 12.30 -2.10
CA ALA A 394 -2.23 11.50 -3.20
C ALA A 394 -1.84 10.09 -2.78
N LEU A 395 -1.35 9.89 -1.55
CA LEU A 395 -0.85 8.61 -1.08
C LEU A 395 -1.24 8.39 0.38
N GLY A 396 -2.08 7.38 0.57
CA GLY A 396 -2.51 6.95 1.89
C GLY A 396 -1.85 5.64 2.30
N LEU A 397 -1.46 5.58 3.57
CA LEU A 397 -0.96 4.37 4.22
C LEU A 397 -1.80 4.06 5.46
N ARG A 398 -1.89 2.77 5.78
CA ARG A 398 -2.34 2.28 7.08
C ARG A 398 -1.12 1.83 7.85
N VAL A 399 -0.82 2.52 8.94
CA VAL A 399 0.40 2.33 9.71
C VAL A 399 0.11 2.06 11.20
N PRO A 400 0.94 1.26 11.89
CA PRO A 400 0.72 0.93 13.29
C PRO A 400 1.09 2.08 14.23
N LEU A 401 0.51 2.07 15.43
CA LEU A 401 0.83 3.01 16.51
C LEU A 401 2.24 2.82 17.06
N THR A 402 2.79 1.63 16.97
CA THR A 402 4.12 1.27 17.48
C THR A 402 5.01 0.78 16.34
N SER A 403 6.32 1.00 16.47
CA SER A 403 7.33 0.39 15.60
C SER A 403 7.68 -1.05 15.97
N GLU A 404 7.13 -1.58 17.07
CA GLU A 404 7.34 -2.97 17.47
C GLU A 404 6.63 -3.93 16.52
N ALA A 405 7.30 -5.02 16.18
CA ALA A 405 6.74 -6.07 15.33
C ALA A 405 5.67 -6.85 16.11
N THR A 406 4.41 -6.47 15.92
CA THR A 406 3.26 -7.13 16.55
C THR A 406 2.09 -7.22 15.58
N ASP A 407 1.37 -8.36 15.61
CA ASP A 407 0.23 -8.62 14.73
C ASP A 407 -1.02 -7.81 15.10
N ASN A 408 -1.12 -7.37 16.35
CA ASN A 408 -2.32 -6.75 16.91
C ASN A 408 -2.13 -5.27 17.27
N ALA A 409 -1.09 -4.61 16.75
CA ALA A 409 -0.93 -3.17 16.98
C ALA A 409 -2.14 -2.41 16.41
N PRO A 410 -2.68 -1.42 17.12
CA PRO A 410 -3.66 -0.51 16.54
C PRO A 410 -3.08 0.16 15.29
N VAL A 411 -3.87 0.21 14.22
CA VAL A 411 -3.47 0.76 12.92
C VAL A 411 -4.36 1.95 12.55
N PHE A 412 -3.77 2.93 11.88
CA PHE A 412 -4.42 4.18 11.54
C PHE A 412 -4.13 4.57 10.10
N ASN A 413 -5.16 5.12 9.43
CA ASN A 413 -5.02 5.65 8.09
C ASN A 413 -4.40 7.05 8.16
N VAL A 414 -3.36 7.27 7.38
CA VAL A 414 -2.70 8.56 7.21
C VAL A 414 -2.49 8.86 5.72
N ASN A 415 -2.41 10.14 5.41
CA ASN A 415 -1.96 10.60 4.10
C ASN A 415 -0.58 11.23 4.24
N LEU A 416 0.36 10.81 3.43
CA LEU A 416 1.75 11.26 3.54
C LEU A 416 1.97 12.68 3.01
N PHE A 417 1.26 13.08 1.93
CA PHE A 417 1.48 14.36 1.27
C PHE A 417 0.52 15.46 1.72
N ASP A 418 -0.63 15.10 2.26
CA ASP A 418 -1.59 16.02 2.83
C ASP A 418 -2.19 15.36 4.06
N THR A 419 -1.67 15.72 5.22
CA THR A 419 -2.05 15.14 6.52
C THR A 419 -3.50 15.49 6.90
N CYS A 420 -4.40 15.32 5.95
CA CYS A 420 -5.82 15.64 6.04
C CYS A 420 -6.67 14.40 5.82
N THR A 421 -7.59 14.15 6.75
CA THR A 421 -8.66 13.16 6.62
C THR A 421 -10.02 13.83 6.84
N ALA A 422 -11.07 13.26 6.26
CA ALA A 422 -12.40 13.85 6.30
C ALA A 422 -13.46 12.86 6.82
N TYR A 423 -14.41 13.39 7.56
CA TYR A 423 -15.69 12.79 7.90
C TYR A 423 -16.71 13.29 6.86
N PRO A 424 -17.02 12.52 5.82
CA PRO A 424 -17.97 12.94 4.80
C PRO A 424 -19.40 12.89 5.34
N ALA A 425 -20.24 13.83 4.91
CA ALA A 425 -21.64 13.92 5.30
C ALA A 425 -21.88 13.85 6.83
N ALA A 426 -21.13 14.65 7.59
CA ALA A 426 -21.34 14.80 9.01
C ALA A 426 -22.66 15.53 9.28
N PRO A 427 -23.58 15.01 10.12
CA PRO A 427 -24.91 15.60 10.36
C PRO A 427 -24.83 16.79 11.32
N LEU A 428 -24.38 17.95 10.81
CA LEU A 428 -24.10 19.14 11.62
C LEU A 428 -25.36 19.91 12.06
N ASP A 429 -26.51 19.61 11.50
CA ASP A 429 -27.82 20.07 11.99
C ASP A 429 -28.20 19.38 13.31
N ILE A 430 -27.78 18.11 13.48
CA ILE A 430 -28.07 17.26 14.65
C ILE A 430 -26.97 17.42 15.71
N ALA A 431 -25.73 17.32 15.32
CA ALA A 431 -24.58 17.37 16.23
C ALA A 431 -24.33 18.79 16.76
N LYS A 432 -23.99 18.89 18.05
CA LYS A 432 -23.69 20.18 18.72
C LYS A 432 -22.27 20.26 19.26
N SER A 433 -21.61 19.14 19.41
CA SER A 433 -20.21 19.08 19.85
C SER A 433 -19.49 17.89 19.25
N PHE A 434 -18.17 17.91 19.36
CA PHE A 434 -17.31 16.84 18.91
C PHE A 434 -16.25 16.48 19.92
N THR A 435 -15.74 15.27 19.80
CA THR A 435 -14.46 14.82 20.38
C THR A 435 -13.66 14.14 19.27
N ILE A 436 -12.41 14.53 19.11
CA ILE A 436 -11.46 13.94 18.17
C ILE A 436 -10.36 13.27 18.98
N ASP A 437 -10.31 11.96 18.92
CA ASP A 437 -9.25 11.16 19.49
C ASP A 437 -8.11 11.09 18.47
N VAL A 438 -6.91 11.44 18.89
CA VAL A 438 -5.70 11.56 18.06
C VAL A 438 -4.67 10.54 18.50
N ALA A 439 -4.06 9.87 17.53
CA ALA A 439 -2.90 9.02 17.70
C ALA A 439 -1.66 9.71 17.12
N ARG A 440 -0.61 9.81 17.93
CA ARG A 440 0.73 10.23 17.49
C ARG A 440 1.51 8.98 17.09
N LEU A 441 1.87 8.90 15.81
CA LEU A 441 2.58 7.75 15.27
C LEU A 441 4.08 7.80 15.62
N PRO A 442 4.78 6.66 15.69
CA PRO A 442 6.17 6.61 16.14
C PRO A 442 7.17 7.15 15.12
N ARG A 443 6.77 7.32 13.86
CA ARG A 443 7.62 7.73 12.74
C ARG A 443 7.15 9.05 12.15
N HIS A 444 8.08 9.84 11.67
CA HIS A 444 7.83 10.79 10.59
C HIS A 444 8.39 10.18 9.30
N TYR A 445 7.86 10.58 8.17
CA TYR A 445 8.37 10.16 6.87
C TYR A 445 9.04 11.36 6.23
N GLY A 446 10.37 11.35 6.20
CA GLY A 446 11.18 12.48 5.74
C GLY A 446 10.96 12.83 4.27
N LEU A 447 10.47 11.91 3.45
CA LEU A 447 10.15 12.08 2.03
C LEU A 447 11.18 12.96 1.30
N ALA A 448 12.46 12.72 1.57
CA ALA A 448 13.56 13.65 1.27
C ALA A 448 13.57 14.14 -0.18
N HIS A 449 13.20 13.29 -1.13
CA HIS A 449 13.09 13.66 -2.53
C HIS A 449 11.75 14.31 -2.86
N GLU A 450 10.68 13.83 -2.28
CA GLU A 450 9.32 14.24 -2.58
C GLU A 450 8.89 15.48 -1.79
N THR A 451 9.77 16.05 -0.98
CA THR A 451 9.51 17.29 -0.24
C THR A 451 9.01 18.43 -1.11
N LYS A 452 9.39 18.46 -2.38
CA LYS A 452 8.87 19.44 -3.36
C LYS A 452 7.41 19.19 -3.75
N ALA A 453 6.94 17.95 -3.62
CA ALA A 453 5.55 17.57 -3.87
C ALA A 453 4.68 17.74 -2.62
N LEU A 454 5.29 17.86 -1.43
CA LEU A 454 4.61 18.16 -0.19
C LEU A 454 4.01 19.56 -0.27
N ARG A 455 2.82 19.69 0.28
CA ARG A 455 2.22 21.00 0.47
C ARG A 455 2.93 21.73 1.56
N GLU A 456 2.91 23.07 1.45
CA GLU A 456 3.37 23.91 2.53
C GLU A 456 2.62 23.55 3.82
N HIS A 457 3.33 22.95 4.75
CA HIS A 457 2.91 22.83 6.13
C HIS A 457 3.19 24.17 6.79
N TYR A 458 2.14 24.93 7.05
CA TYR A 458 2.25 26.17 7.84
C TYR A 458 1.70 25.90 9.23
N ASN A 459 2.54 26.07 10.21
CA ASN A 459 2.15 25.99 11.60
C ASN A 459 2.25 27.38 12.25
N VAL A 460 1.29 27.68 13.09
CA VAL A 460 1.28 28.91 13.91
C VAL A 460 1.99 28.65 15.23
N THR A 461 1.84 27.45 15.77
CA THR A 461 2.51 27.01 17.01
C THR A 461 3.74 26.17 16.70
N THR A 462 4.60 25.94 17.70
CA THR A 462 5.87 25.22 17.54
C THR A 462 5.71 23.82 16.93
N HIS A 463 4.67 23.09 17.36
CA HIS A 463 4.40 21.72 16.92
C HIS A 463 3.24 21.59 15.93
N GLY A 464 2.71 22.72 15.45
CA GLY A 464 1.58 22.77 14.56
C GLY A 464 0.24 22.59 15.26
N GLU A 465 -0.81 22.42 14.48
CA GLU A 465 -2.20 22.40 14.92
C GLU A 465 -2.95 21.21 14.33
N LEU A 466 -4.01 20.78 15.03
CA LEU A 466 -5.16 20.12 14.43
C LEU A 466 -6.17 21.20 14.04
N VAL A 467 -6.34 21.42 12.74
CA VAL A 467 -7.34 22.33 12.19
C VAL A 467 -8.57 21.54 11.72
N ILE A 468 -9.74 21.90 12.24
CA ILE A 468 -11.02 21.31 11.86
C ILE A 468 -11.78 22.30 10.98
N THR A 469 -12.13 21.87 9.77
CA THR A 469 -12.78 22.73 8.76
C THR A 469 -14.03 22.03 8.22
N ALA A 470 -15.15 22.74 8.19
CA ALA A 470 -16.36 22.30 7.51
C ALA A 470 -16.37 22.79 6.05
N ARG A 471 -17.09 22.07 5.18
CA ARG A 471 -17.20 22.34 3.73
C ARG A 471 -15.90 22.27 2.95
N CYS A 472 -14.93 21.57 3.45
CA CYS A 472 -13.60 21.49 2.86
C CYS A 472 -13.61 20.75 1.51
N ILE A 473 -14.32 19.62 1.42
CA ILE A 473 -14.46 18.84 0.17
C ILE A 473 -15.31 19.60 -0.84
N ALA A 474 -16.42 20.21 -0.39
CA ALA A 474 -17.29 21.00 -1.22
C ALA A 474 -16.54 22.20 -1.81
N ALA A 475 -15.74 22.92 -1.01
CA ALA A 475 -14.93 24.06 -1.43
C ALA A 475 -13.81 23.69 -2.43
N GLU A 476 -13.30 22.46 -2.38
CA GLU A 476 -12.34 22.00 -3.39
C GLU A 476 -13.00 21.75 -4.75
N LYS A 477 -14.23 21.26 -4.75
CA LYS A 477 -15.00 20.98 -5.97
C LYS A 477 -15.60 22.25 -6.59
N ASP A 478 -16.07 23.15 -5.74
CA ASP A 478 -16.69 24.42 -6.14
C ASP A 478 -16.03 25.59 -5.38
N LYS A 479 -15.23 26.36 -6.07
CA LYS A 479 -14.48 27.50 -5.51
C LYS A 479 -15.35 28.66 -5.04
N THR A 480 -16.64 28.65 -5.32
CA THR A 480 -17.60 29.64 -4.77
C THR A 480 -17.98 29.31 -3.33
N ILE A 481 -17.85 28.06 -2.91
CA ILE A 481 -18.08 27.61 -1.55
C ILE A 481 -16.85 27.95 -0.71
N LYS A 482 -17.09 28.63 0.43
CA LYS A 482 -16.00 28.94 1.36
C LYS A 482 -15.95 27.90 2.49
N PRO A 483 -14.77 27.34 2.77
CA PRO A 483 -14.60 26.48 3.94
C PRO A 483 -14.76 27.31 5.22
N ILE A 484 -15.21 26.66 6.30
CA ILE A 484 -15.43 27.28 7.59
C ILE A 484 -14.52 26.60 8.61
N VAL A 485 -13.58 27.35 9.20
CA VAL A 485 -12.78 26.86 10.30
C VAL A 485 -13.66 26.72 11.53
N VAL A 486 -13.85 25.49 11.96
CA VAL A 486 -14.67 25.13 13.14
C VAL A 486 -13.86 25.27 14.43
N ALA A 487 -12.62 24.79 14.41
CA ALA A 487 -11.70 24.85 15.54
C ALA A 487 -10.23 24.71 15.06
N SER A 488 -9.32 25.19 15.88
CA SER A 488 -7.89 24.97 15.73
C SER A 488 -7.31 24.70 17.12
N PHE A 489 -6.58 23.59 17.28
CA PHE A 489 -5.97 23.16 18.53
C PHE A 489 -4.48 23.02 18.35
N ALA A 490 -3.67 23.67 19.19
CA ALA A 490 -2.23 23.46 19.22
C ALA A 490 -1.91 22.00 19.57
N LEU A 491 -1.04 21.39 18.78
CA LEU A 491 -0.53 20.05 19.09
C LEU A 491 0.46 20.14 20.26
N PRO A 492 0.43 19.15 21.17
CA PRO A 492 1.36 19.13 22.29
C PRO A 492 2.77 18.76 21.83
N ASP A 493 3.76 19.09 22.65
CA ASP A 493 5.15 18.67 22.43
C ASP A 493 5.25 17.14 22.32
N PRO A 494 5.68 16.60 21.16
CA PRO A 494 5.74 15.16 20.92
C PRO A 494 6.74 14.44 21.84
N ALA A 495 7.71 15.13 22.44
CA ALA A 495 8.68 14.54 23.36
C ALA A 495 8.05 14.19 24.71
N THR A 496 7.01 14.89 25.13
CA THR A 496 6.41 14.76 26.47
C THR A 496 4.97 14.29 26.47
N ALA A 497 4.24 14.48 25.37
CA ALA A 497 2.84 14.11 25.25
C ALA A 497 2.63 12.58 25.17
N PRO A 498 1.49 12.07 25.68
CA PRO A 498 1.12 10.67 25.46
C PRO A 498 0.94 10.38 23.95
N ALA A 499 1.08 9.10 23.57
CA ALA A 499 0.84 8.68 22.19
C ALA A 499 -0.63 8.83 21.75
N ARG A 500 -1.54 8.94 22.68
CA ARG A 500 -2.99 9.17 22.44
C ARG A 500 -3.48 10.32 23.30
N PHE A 501 -4.24 11.22 22.70
CA PHE A 501 -4.88 12.35 23.38
C PHE A 501 -6.13 12.78 22.60
N SER A 502 -6.93 13.69 23.16
CA SER A 502 -8.21 14.08 22.56
C SER A 502 -8.39 15.58 22.59
N PHE A 503 -9.08 16.08 21.57
CA PHE A 503 -9.59 17.45 21.52
C PHE A 503 -11.11 17.43 21.51
N SER A 504 -11.75 18.40 22.16
CA SER A 504 -13.22 18.54 22.18
C SER A 504 -13.62 19.99 21.98
N GLY A 505 -14.76 20.19 21.33
CA GLY A 505 -15.27 21.54 21.08
C GLY A 505 -16.73 21.55 20.67
N ALA A 506 -17.30 22.75 20.59
CA ALA A 506 -18.64 22.98 20.07
C ALA A 506 -18.64 23.02 18.53
N LEU A 507 -19.72 22.57 17.93
CA LEU A 507 -19.96 22.71 16.49
C LEU A 507 -20.80 23.95 16.22
N PRO A 508 -20.51 24.71 15.16
CA PRO A 508 -21.38 25.79 14.73
C PRO A 508 -22.73 25.23 14.26
N ALA A 509 -23.77 26.03 14.40
CA ALA A 509 -25.07 25.67 13.86
C ALA A 509 -25.01 25.70 12.32
N MET A 510 -25.19 24.54 11.71
CA MET A 510 -25.18 24.38 10.25
C MET A 510 -26.43 23.61 9.82
N ALA A 511 -26.81 23.73 8.56
CA ALA A 511 -27.99 23.06 8.02
C ALA A 511 -27.57 21.77 7.31
N GLY A 512 -28.14 20.64 7.75
CA GLY A 512 -27.96 19.34 7.10
C GLY A 512 -26.60 18.68 7.29
N ASP A 513 -26.27 17.84 6.33
CA ASP A 513 -25.00 17.11 6.29
C ASP A 513 -23.92 17.95 5.61
N GLU A 514 -22.76 18.07 6.23
CA GLU A 514 -21.59 18.76 5.67
C GLU A 514 -20.36 17.86 5.86
N ASP A 515 -19.29 18.08 5.10
CA ASP A 515 -18.03 17.41 5.37
C ASP A 515 -17.21 18.15 6.44
N LEU A 516 -16.55 17.37 7.32
CA LEU A 516 -15.57 17.87 8.29
C LEU A 516 -14.20 17.33 7.94
N CYS A 517 -13.23 18.18 7.67
CA CYS A 517 -11.84 17.83 7.49
C CYS A 517 -11.03 18.07 8.75
N PHE A 518 -10.11 17.16 9.01
CA PHE A 518 -9.16 17.16 10.11
C PHE A 518 -7.76 17.23 9.51
N GLN A 519 -7.12 18.38 9.59
CA GLN A 519 -5.80 18.62 9.02
C GLN A 519 -4.78 18.84 10.12
N PHE A 520 -3.69 18.10 10.07
CA PHE A 520 -2.52 18.34 10.92
C PHE A 520 -1.52 19.21 10.18
N THR A 521 -1.06 20.29 10.83
CA THR A 521 -0.11 21.26 10.26
C THR A 521 1.28 21.12 10.89
N SER A 522 1.55 20.00 11.57
CA SER A 522 2.82 19.75 12.25
C SER A 522 4.02 19.89 11.29
N PRO A 523 5.18 20.39 11.78
CA PRO A 523 6.42 20.41 11.01
C PRO A 523 6.78 19.02 10.48
N LEU A 524 7.46 18.96 9.32
CA LEU A 524 7.90 17.70 8.72
C LEU A 524 8.89 16.91 9.59
N SER A 525 9.58 17.59 10.50
CA SER A 525 10.47 16.97 11.50
C SER A 525 9.73 16.28 12.65
N ASP A 526 8.44 16.60 12.83
CA ASP A 526 7.63 16.05 13.91
C ASP A 526 6.95 14.76 13.48
N PRO A 527 6.51 13.91 14.44
CA PRO A 527 5.80 12.68 14.14
C PRO A 527 4.51 12.92 13.35
N PHE A 528 4.09 11.93 12.58
CA PHE A 528 2.74 11.92 11.97
C PHE A 528 1.67 11.76 13.04
N TYR A 529 0.53 12.38 12.77
CA TYR A 529 -0.68 12.25 13.57
C TYR A 529 -1.80 11.64 12.72
N ALA A 530 -2.62 10.82 13.35
CA ALA A 530 -3.82 10.26 12.74
C ALA A 530 -5.04 10.57 13.62
N VAL A 531 -6.19 10.74 13.00
CA VAL A 531 -7.47 10.70 13.71
C VAL A 531 -7.81 9.25 14.00
N GLU A 532 -7.77 8.86 15.26
CA GLU A 532 -8.20 7.54 15.70
C GLU A 532 -9.71 7.41 15.62
N ARG A 533 -10.43 8.45 16.09
CA ARG A 533 -11.89 8.49 16.13
C ARG A 533 -12.41 9.93 16.15
N ALA A 534 -13.42 10.18 15.35
CA ALA A 534 -14.20 11.41 15.37
C ALA A 534 -15.61 11.10 15.88
N THR A 535 -15.95 11.58 17.06
CA THR A 535 -17.25 11.40 17.71
C THR A 535 -18.01 12.71 17.74
N LEU A 536 -19.16 12.75 17.10
CA LEU A 536 -20.10 13.86 17.18
C LEU A 536 -21.14 13.56 18.27
N ARG A 537 -21.66 14.61 18.91
CA ARG A 537 -22.68 14.45 19.98
C ARG A 537 -23.83 15.42 19.74
N GLU A 538 -25.02 14.90 19.97
CA GLU A 538 -26.26 15.70 20.07
C GLU A 538 -26.22 16.58 21.33
N ALA A 539 -27.14 17.55 21.46
CA ALA A 539 -27.33 18.24 22.72
C ALA A 539 -27.68 17.22 23.80
N ALA A 540 -27.16 17.41 25.01
CA ALA A 540 -27.61 16.65 26.16
C ALA A 540 -29.13 16.87 26.30
N GLN A 541 -29.91 15.79 26.29
CA GLN A 541 -31.35 15.81 26.57
C GLN A 541 -31.59 16.11 28.02
#